data_edbddaf59a6b6256dc39514c7d912fd2
#
_entry.id   edbddaf59a6b6256dc39514c7d912fd2
#
_cell.length_a   1.000
_cell.length_b   1.000
_cell.length_c   1.000
_cell.angle_alpha   90.00
_cell.angle_beta   90.00
_cell.angle_gamma   90.00
#
_symmetry.space_group_name_H-M   'P 1'
#
loop_
_entity.id
_entity.type
_entity.pdbx_description
1 polymer ?
#
loop_
_entity_poly.entity_id
_entity_poly.type
_entity_poly.pdbx_seq_one_letter_code
_entity_poly.pdbx_strand_id
1 'polypeptide(L)'
;TMSVLLGGRYKLGEMIGSGGMADVYIADDQRLSRKVAIKVLRSDLARDPSFVARFRKEAFAAAGLNHPGIVAVYDSGEEPAPYIVMELVSGHTLRELIHQGERLPIDRALEIGEGILAALEYSHNCGIVQRDRKPANVMITDQGVVKVMDFGIARALDDVGATLTSTWNVVGTAQYLSPEQAMGAVADYRSDIYSVGCLLYEVLVG
;
A
#
# COMPACT_ATOMS: atom_id res chain seq x y z
N THR A 1 17.39 19.93 16.17
CA THR A 1 16.26 19.03 15.90
C THR A 1 16.68 17.63 16.36
N MET A 2 16.08 17.13 17.45
CA MET A 2 16.35 15.76 17.90
C MET A 2 15.87 14.79 16.81
N SER A 3 16.79 14.03 16.25
CA SER A 3 16.44 12.98 15.28
C SER A 3 15.80 11.82 16.02
N VAL A 4 14.61 11.42 15.59
CA VAL A 4 13.91 10.27 16.18
C VAL A 4 14.58 8.98 15.67
N LEU A 5 14.97 8.13 16.62
CA LEU A 5 15.57 6.81 16.33
C LEU A 5 14.58 5.72 16.71
N LEU A 6 14.00 5.06 15.73
CA LEU A 6 13.06 3.96 15.93
C LEU A 6 13.81 2.64 16.15
N GLY A 7 13.41 1.93 17.21
CA GLY A 7 13.99 0.64 17.55
C GLY A 7 15.50 0.65 17.78
N GLY A 8 16.08 1.82 18.09
CA GLY A 8 17.53 1.99 18.22
C GLY A 8 18.32 1.79 16.92
N ARG A 9 17.65 1.77 15.76
CA ARG A 9 18.24 1.40 14.49
C ARG A 9 17.92 2.35 13.34
N TYR A 10 16.67 2.80 13.23
CA TYR A 10 16.20 3.58 12.10
C TYR A 10 16.11 5.07 12.45
N LYS A 11 16.95 5.88 11.82
CA LYS A 11 16.93 7.33 11.99
C LYS A 11 15.92 7.94 11.02
N LEU A 12 14.82 8.45 11.53
CA LEU A 12 13.80 9.11 10.72
C LEU A 12 14.34 10.39 10.07
N GLY A 13 14.05 10.53 8.79
CA GLY A 13 14.31 11.69 7.99
C GLY A 13 13.04 12.41 7.56
N GLU A 14 12.97 12.80 6.30
CA GLU A 14 11.86 13.52 5.70
C GLU A 14 10.60 12.66 5.57
N MET A 15 9.44 13.27 5.83
CA MET A 15 8.15 12.65 5.53
C MET A 15 7.88 12.74 4.02
N ILE A 16 7.60 11.60 3.40
CA ILE A 16 7.37 11.47 1.96
C ILE A 16 5.92 11.15 1.60
N GLY A 17 5.09 10.85 2.58
CA GLY A 17 3.68 10.58 2.37
C GLY A 17 2.91 10.65 3.66
N SER A 18 1.63 10.99 3.54
CA SER A 18 0.68 11.00 4.66
C SER A 18 -0.64 10.40 4.19
N GLY A 19 -1.12 9.42 4.93
CA GLY A 19 -2.40 8.76 4.68
C GLY A 19 -3.35 8.92 5.85
N GLY A 20 -4.53 8.29 5.75
CA GLY A 20 -5.56 8.34 6.79
C GLY A 20 -5.15 7.68 8.11
N MET A 21 -4.25 6.70 8.09
CA MET A 21 -3.84 5.93 9.25
C MET A 21 -2.37 6.11 9.63
N ALA A 22 -1.50 6.35 8.67
CA ALA A 22 -0.06 6.35 8.88
C ALA A 22 0.63 7.40 8.02
N ASP A 23 1.77 7.84 8.49
CA ASP A 23 2.70 8.69 7.76
C ASP A 23 3.91 7.88 7.32
N VAL A 24 4.46 8.20 6.15
CA VAL A 24 5.63 7.51 5.60
C VAL A 24 6.83 8.44 5.58
N TYR A 25 7.95 7.95 6.08
CA TYR A 25 9.21 8.67 6.17
C TYR A 25 10.32 7.96 5.43
N ILE A 26 11.25 8.71 4.87
CA ILE A 26 12.57 8.19 4.54
C ILE A 26 13.34 8.02 5.84
N ALA A 27 14.06 6.93 6.00
CA ALA A 27 14.90 6.70 7.16
C ALA A 27 16.25 6.08 6.77
N ASP A 28 17.23 6.28 7.62
CA ASP A 28 18.52 5.63 7.52
C ASP A 28 18.56 4.40 8.44
N ASP A 29 18.70 3.24 7.86
CA ASP A 29 19.01 2.01 8.59
C ASP A 29 20.50 2.04 8.96
N GLN A 30 20.78 2.38 10.21
CA GLN A 30 22.14 2.55 10.68
C GLN A 30 22.91 1.23 10.80
N ARG A 31 22.19 0.11 10.88
CA ARG A 31 22.78 -1.21 11.00
C ARG A 31 23.27 -1.77 9.66
N LEU A 32 22.48 -1.57 8.60
CA LEU A 32 22.80 -2.04 7.25
C LEU A 32 23.28 -0.91 6.32
N SER A 33 23.41 0.31 6.83
CA SER A 33 23.88 1.48 6.07
C SER A 33 23.13 1.69 4.76
N ARG A 34 21.80 1.63 4.83
CA ARG A 34 20.94 1.83 3.66
C ARG A 34 19.75 2.71 3.99
N LYS A 35 19.18 3.34 2.96
CA LYS A 35 17.91 4.05 3.09
C LYS A 35 16.74 3.09 2.98
N VAL A 36 15.72 3.34 3.79
CA VAL A 36 14.47 2.60 3.83
C VAL A 36 13.29 3.57 3.89
N ALA A 37 12.09 3.08 3.60
CA ALA A 37 10.85 3.77 3.89
C ALA A 37 10.25 3.20 5.18
N ILE A 38 9.76 4.06 6.05
CA ILE A 38 9.10 3.64 7.28
C ILE A 38 7.70 4.23 7.35
N LYS A 39 6.72 3.36 7.48
CA LYS A 39 5.33 3.69 7.70
C LYS A 39 5.06 3.66 9.20
N VAL A 40 4.69 4.80 9.77
CA VAL A 40 4.43 4.95 11.21
C VAL A 40 2.96 5.21 11.43
N LEU A 41 2.32 4.42 12.29
CA LEU A 41 0.93 4.62 12.69
C LEU A 41 0.79 5.98 13.38
N ARG A 42 -0.20 6.78 12.97
CA ARG A 42 -0.42 8.10 13.54
C ARG A 42 -0.70 8.02 15.03
N SER A 43 -0.18 8.97 15.79
CA SER A 43 -0.24 8.98 17.25
C SER A 43 -1.66 8.99 17.81
N ASP A 44 -2.61 9.63 17.12
CA ASP A 44 -4.02 9.64 17.46
C ASP A 44 -4.68 8.26 17.34
N LEU A 45 -4.20 7.43 16.42
CA LEU A 45 -4.69 6.06 16.17
C LEU A 45 -3.90 4.99 16.94
N ALA A 46 -2.66 5.29 17.34
CA ALA A 46 -1.81 4.36 18.08
C ALA A 46 -2.36 4.01 19.49
N ARG A 47 -3.32 4.78 19.97
CA ARG A 47 -4.01 4.54 21.25
C ARG A 47 -5.21 3.58 21.12
N ASP A 48 -5.68 3.34 19.91
CA ASP A 48 -6.81 2.44 19.64
C ASP A 48 -6.30 1.03 19.32
N PRO A 49 -6.59 0.02 20.18
CA PRO A 49 -6.11 -1.33 19.95
C PRO A 49 -6.56 -1.95 18.63
N SER A 50 -7.70 -1.52 18.09
CA SER A 50 -8.22 -2.04 16.81
C SER A 50 -7.36 -1.59 15.63
N PHE A 51 -6.90 -0.34 15.61
CA PHE A 51 -5.98 0.17 14.61
C PHE A 51 -4.60 -0.45 14.71
N VAL A 52 -4.10 -0.63 15.92
CA VAL A 52 -2.82 -1.30 16.18
C VAL A 52 -2.85 -2.74 15.69
N ALA A 53 -3.90 -3.48 16.01
CA ALA A 53 -4.06 -4.87 15.55
C ALA A 53 -4.15 -4.97 14.03
N ARG A 54 -4.86 -4.06 13.38
CA ARG A 54 -4.96 -3.98 11.92
C ARG A 54 -3.62 -3.67 11.28
N PHE A 55 -2.88 -2.73 11.83
CA PHE A 55 -1.55 -2.35 11.38
C PHE A 55 -0.55 -3.52 11.48
N ARG A 56 -0.60 -4.29 12.59
CA ARG A 56 0.21 -5.51 12.75
C ARG A 56 -0.13 -6.59 11.73
N LYS A 57 -1.42 -6.82 11.48
CA LYS A 57 -1.86 -7.79 10.45
C LYS A 57 -1.33 -7.41 9.08
N GLU A 58 -1.34 -6.13 8.76
CA GLU A 58 -0.79 -5.59 7.54
C GLU A 58 0.68 -5.93 7.38
N ALA A 59 1.49 -5.61 8.38
CA ALA A 59 2.91 -5.91 8.38
C ALA A 59 3.18 -7.42 8.23
N PHE A 60 2.44 -8.24 8.96
CA PHE A 60 2.59 -9.68 8.92
C PHE A 60 2.25 -10.29 7.56
N ALA A 61 1.15 -9.86 6.95
CA ALA A 61 0.74 -10.32 5.63
C ALA A 61 1.76 -9.92 4.54
N ALA A 62 2.20 -8.67 4.56
CA ALA A 62 3.16 -8.15 3.59
C ALA A 62 4.56 -8.75 3.75
N ALA A 63 4.98 -9.07 4.97
CA ALA A 63 6.29 -9.66 5.25
C ALA A 63 6.50 -11.03 4.60
N GLY A 64 5.43 -11.78 4.34
CA GLY A 64 5.48 -13.08 3.66
C GLY A 64 5.61 -12.99 2.14
N LEU A 65 5.50 -11.80 1.55
CA LEU A 65 5.56 -11.60 0.11
C LEU A 65 6.98 -11.29 -0.35
N ASN A 66 7.44 -11.99 -1.38
CA ASN A 66 8.73 -11.76 -2.02
C ASN A 66 8.56 -11.82 -3.54
N HIS A 67 8.38 -10.65 -4.16
CA HIS A 67 8.17 -10.51 -5.59
C HIS A 67 8.76 -9.18 -6.09
N PRO A 68 9.41 -9.12 -7.26
CA PRO A 68 10.00 -7.88 -7.77
C PRO A 68 8.99 -6.75 -8.01
N GLY A 69 7.74 -7.08 -8.28
CA GLY A 69 6.64 -6.14 -8.47
C GLY A 69 5.90 -5.75 -7.19
N ILE A 70 6.40 -6.15 -6.02
CA ILE A 70 5.81 -5.85 -4.72
C ILE A 70 6.87 -5.19 -3.84
N VAL A 71 6.52 -4.09 -3.20
CA VAL A 71 7.40 -3.42 -2.24
C VAL A 71 7.67 -4.36 -1.06
N ALA A 72 8.94 -4.64 -0.80
CA ALA A 72 9.36 -5.57 0.25
C ALA A 72 9.20 -4.95 1.63
N VAL A 73 8.75 -5.74 2.59
CA VAL A 73 8.74 -5.41 4.02
C VAL A 73 9.97 -6.04 4.67
N TYR A 74 10.76 -5.23 5.34
CA TYR A 74 12.02 -5.66 5.95
C TYR A 74 11.91 -5.93 7.45
N ASP A 75 11.11 -5.15 8.15
CA ASP A 75 11.03 -5.18 9.61
C ASP A 75 9.75 -4.51 10.11
N SER A 76 9.43 -4.69 11.36
CA SER A 76 8.37 -3.96 12.06
C SER A 76 8.71 -3.77 13.52
N GLY A 77 8.10 -2.78 14.13
CA GLY A 77 8.27 -2.53 15.56
C GLY A 77 7.07 -1.79 16.14
N GLU A 78 7.09 -1.55 17.46
CA GLU A 78 5.95 -1.02 18.18
C GLU A 78 6.26 0.21 19.03
N GLU A 79 7.52 0.48 19.29
CA GLU A 79 7.94 1.58 20.15
C GLU A 79 8.72 2.65 19.38
N PRO A 80 8.44 3.92 19.55
CA PRO A 80 7.42 4.54 20.42
C PRO A 80 6.00 4.51 19.85
N ALA A 81 5.84 4.10 18.62
CA ALA A 81 4.57 3.86 17.93
C ALA A 81 4.73 2.70 16.96
N PRO A 82 3.66 1.97 16.60
CA PRO A 82 3.74 0.91 15.61
C PRO A 82 4.29 1.43 14.29
N TYR A 83 5.28 0.71 13.72
CA TYR A 83 5.89 1.07 12.44
C TYR A 83 6.23 -0.17 11.59
N ILE A 84 6.29 0.04 10.29
CA ILE A 84 6.68 -0.96 9.29
C ILE A 84 7.84 -0.40 8.50
N VAL A 85 8.94 -1.15 8.43
CA VAL A 85 10.11 -0.82 7.62
C VAL A 85 10.01 -1.54 6.29
N MET A 86 10.12 -0.79 5.20
CA MET A 86 9.95 -1.32 3.86
C MET A 86 11.00 -0.78 2.90
N GLU A 87 11.06 -1.39 1.74
CA GLU A 87 11.86 -0.95 0.61
C GLU A 87 11.54 0.51 0.26
N LEU A 88 12.56 1.34 0.13
CA LEU A 88 12.41 2.68 -0.43
C LEU A 88 12.47 2.60 -1.95
N VAL A 89 11.37 2.95 -2.59
CA VAL A 89 11.24 2.96 -4.05
C VAL A 89 11.49 4.36 -4.59
N SER A 90 12.46 4.48 -5.48
CA SER A 90 12.70 5.73 -6.21
C SER A 90 11.87 5.75 -7.48
N GLY A 91 10.95 6.72 -7.59
CA GLY A 91 10.03 6.85 -8.71
C GLY A 91 8.81 7.67 -8.33
N HIS A 92 7.74 7.48 -9.08
CA HIS A 92 6.48 8.19 -8.90
C HIS A 92 5.32 7.22 -8.71
N THR A 93 4.31 7.64 -7.96
CA THR A 93 3.05 6.90 -7.93
C THR A 93 2.31 7.05 -9.25
N LEU A 94 1.50 6.08 -9.57
CA LEU A 94 0.65 6.14 -10.76
C LEU A 94 -0.34 7.32 -10.68
N ARG A 95 -0.79 7.67 -9.48
CA ARG A 95 -1.60 8.87 -9.22
C ARG A 95 -0.89 10.16 -9.63
N GLU A 96 0.39 10.31 -9.28
CA GLU A 96 1.19 11.47 -9.68
C GLU A 96 1.30 11.57 -11.20
N LEU A 97 1.53 10.45 -11.89
CA LEU A 97 1.61 10.42 -13.36
C LEU A 97 0.27 10.81 -14.01
N ILE A 98 -0.85 10.34 -13.48
CA ILE A 98 -2.19 10.70 -13.97
C ILE A 98 -2.46 12.20 -13.77
N HIS A 99 -2.12 12.75 -12.60
CA HIS A 99 -2.34 14.16 -12.28
C HIS A 99 -1.46 15.14 -13.05
N GLN A 100 -0.37 14.68 -13.65
CA GLN A 100 0.44 15.51 -14.54
C GLN A 100 -0.26 15.81 -15.88
N GLY A 101 -1.46 15.27 -16.10
CA GLY A 101 -2.30 15.55 -17.27
C GLY A 101 -1.83 14.90 -18.57
N GLU A 102 -0.82 14.08 -18.51
CA GLU A 102 -0.36 13.30 -19.65
C GLU A 102 -1.09 11.95 -19.68
N ARG A 103 -1.79 11.72 -20.78
CA ARG A 103 -2.32 10.40 -21.06
C ARG A 103 -1.17 9.45 -21.34
N LEU A 104 -1.14 8.32 -20.66
CA LEU A 104 -0.13 7.31 -20.94
C LEU A 104 -0.38 6.66 -22.31
N PRO A 105 0.65 6.40 -23.09
CA PRO A 105 0.52 5.57 -24.29
C PRO A 105 -0.09 4.22 -23.97
N ILE A 106 -0.90 3.68 -24.88
CA ILE A 106 -1.61 2.41 -24.67
C ILE A 106 -0.66 1.28 -24.30
N ASP A 107 0.47 1.18 -25.01
CA ASP A 107 1.48 0.14 -24.73
C ASP A 107 2.02 0.26 -23.31
N ARG A 108 2.26 1.48 -22.83
CA ARG A 108 2.73 1.73 -21.46
C ARG A 108 1.68 1.38 -20.43
N ALA A 109 0.42 1.72 -20.69
CA ALA A 109 -0.69 1.35 -19.80
C ALA A 109 -0.85 -0.17 -19.70
N LEU A 110 -0.68 -0.89 -20.81
CA LEU A 110 -0.72 -2.36 -20.83
C LEU A 110 0.45 -2.97 -20.04
N GLU A 111 1.67 -2.48 -20.19
CA GLU A 111 2.83 -2.92 -19.39
C GLU A 111 2.59 -2.74 -17.89
N ILE A 112 2.02 -1.60 -17.50
CA ILE A 112 1.66 -1.33 -16.09
C ILE A 112 0.61 -2.33 -15.62
N GLY A 113 -0.42 -2.57 -16.42
CA GLY A 113 -1.46 -3.54 -16.12
C GLY A 113 -0.90 -4.96 -15.96
N GLU A 114 -0.02 -5.39 -16.83
CA GLU A 114 0.66 -6.69 -16.73
C GLU A 114 1.47 -6.81 -15.44
N GLY A 115 2.21 -5.77 -15.08
CA GLY A 115 2.99 -5.73 -13.84
C GLY A 115 2.11 -5.84 -12.59
N ILE A 116 0.98 -5.15 -12.57
CA ILE A 116 0.01 -5.21 -11.48
C ILE A 116 -0.61 -6.61 -11.39
N LEU A 117 -1.02 -7.18 -12.51
CA LEU A 117 -1.62 -8.52 -12.56
C LEU A 117 -0.65 -9.61 -12.11
N ALA A 118 0.62 -9.52 -12.50
CA ALA A 118 1.66 -10.44 -12.04
C ALA A 118 1.84 -10.39 -10.51
N ALA A 119 1.86 -9.19 -9.92
CA ALA A 119 1.92 -9.01 -8.47
C ALA A 119 0.68 -9.58 -7.77
N LEU A 120 -0.50 -9.38 -8.35
CA LEU A 120 -1.75 -9.94 -7.85
C LEU A 120 -1.77 -11.46 -7.88
N GLU A 121 -1.39 -12.05 -9.00
CA GLU A 121 -1.30 -13.51 -9.13
C GLU A 121 -0.41 -14.11 -8.05
N TYR A 122 0.75 -13.52 -7.84
CA TYR A 122 1.65 -13.93 -6.78
C TYR A 122 1.00 -13.83 -5.40
N SER A 123 0.38 -12.69 -5.05
CA SER A 123 -0.26 -12.50 -3.75
C SER A 123 -1.44 -13.45 -3.53
N HIS A 124 -2.23 -13.72 -4.57
CA HIS A 124 -3.34 -14.67 -4.51
C HIS A 124 -2.85 -16.10 -4.27
N ASN A 125 -1.75 -16.49 -4.89
CA ASN A 125 -1.11 -17.79 -4.65
C ASN A 125 -0.57 -17.91 -3.22
N CYS A 126 -0.25 -16.79 -2.57
CA CYS A 126 0.10 -16.73 -1.15
C CYS A 126 -1.12 -16.61 -0.22
N GLY A 127 -2.34 -16.67 -0.75
CA GLY A 127 -3.57 -16.54 0.03
C GLY A 127 -3.94 -15.13 0.45
N ILE A 128 -3.33 -14.12 -0.18
CA ILE A 128 -3.55 -12.71 0.16
C ILE A 128 -4.37 -12.05 -0.94
N VAL A 129 -5.52 -11.50 -0.54
CA VAL A 129 -6.40 -10.70 -1.39
C VAL A 129 -6.20 -9.24 -1.04
N GLN A 130 -5.83 -8.44 -2.02
CA GLN A 130 -5.73 -6.99 -1.84
C GLN A 130 -7.03 -6.33 -2.29
N ARG A 131 -7.67 -5.60 -1.39
CA ARG A 131 -9.00 -5.03 -1.65
C ARG A 131 -8.98 -3.68 -2.34
N ASP A 132 -7.88 -2.97 -2.26
CA ASP A 132 -7.84 -1.54 -2.52
C ASP A 132 -6.72 -1.22 -3.51
N ARG A 133 -7.02 -1.41 -4.79
CA ARG A 133 -6.15 -1.00 -5.89
C ARG A 133 -6.49 0.41 -6.31
N LYS A 134 -5.74 1.36 -5.81
CA LYS A 134 -5.84 2.76 -6.25
C LYS A 134 -4.49 3.21 -6.82
N PRO A 135 -4.48 4.24 -7.68
CA PRO A 135 -3.24 4.74 -8.31
C PRO A 135 -2.16 5.14 -7.30
N ALA A 136 -2.56 5.57 -6.11
CA ALA A 136 -1.62 5.93 -5.04
C ALA A 136 -0.83 4.74 -4.47
N ASN A 137 -1.31 3.51 -4.67
CA ASN A 137 -0.69 2.27 -4.18
C ASN A 137 0.13 1.55 -5.24
N VAL A 138 0.32 2.15 -6.39
CA VAL A 138 1.16 1.64 -7.47
C VAL A 138 2.28 2.63 -7.74
N MET A 139 3.52 2.17 -7.67
CA MET A 139 4.69 2.96 -8.00
C MET A 139 5.31 2.51 -9.31
N ILE A 140 5.81 3.48 -10.05
CA ILE A 140 6.64 3.25 -11.24
C ILE A 140 8.03 3.74 -10.89
N THR A 141 9.00 2.84 -10.89
CA THR A 141 10.39 3.19 -10.57
C THR A 141 11.01 4.05 -11.69
N ASP A 142 12.15 4.67 -11.38
CA ASP A 142 12.92 5.45 -12.39
C ASP A 142 13.37 4.58 -13.57
N GLN A 143 13.49 3.26 -13.38
CA GLN A 143 13.76 2.29 -14.45
C GLN A 143 12.50 1.76 -15.15
N GLY A 144 11.33 2.26 -14.79
CA GLY A 144 10.06 1.86 -15.38
C GLY A 144 9.44 0.57 -14.83
N VAL A 145 9.94 0.04 -13.73
CA VAL A 145 9.40 -1.16 -13.08
C VAL A 145 8.16 -0.81 -12.25
N VAL A 146 7.10 -1.60 -12.40
CA VAL A 146 5.90 -1.47 -11.59
C VAL A 146 6.11 -2.12 -10.23
N LYS A 147 5.83 -1.39 -9.15
CA LYS A 147 5.83 -1.92 -7.79
C LYS A 147 4.53 -1.58 -7.08
N VAL A 148 3.90 -2.61 -6.55
CA VAL A 148 2.65 -2.49 -5.82
C VAL A 148 2.93 -2.41 -4.32
N MET A 149 2.23 -1.52 -3.65
CA MET A 149 2.33 -1.26 -2.22
C MET A 149 1.02 -1.58 -1.51
N ASP A 150 1.04 -1.52 -0.18
CA ASP A 150 -0.14 -1.61 0.70
C ASP A 150 -0.96 -2.90 0.54
N PHE A 151 -0.29 -4.05 0.58
CA PHE A 151 -0.94 -5.37 0.68
C PHE A 151 -1.66 -5.60 2.01
N GLY A 152 -1.71 -4.61 2.84
CA GLY A 152 -2.04 -4.79 4.23
C GLY A 152 -3.45 -4.46 4.63
N ILE A 153 -4.34 -4.07 3.76
CA ILE A 153 -5.77 -4.01 4.08
C ILE A 153 -6.47 -5.29 3.61
N ALA A 154 -5.73 -6.37 3.48
CA ALA A 154 -6.32 -7.68 3.41
C ALA A 154 -6.98 -7.98 4.77
N ARG A 155 -8.25 -7.67 4.90
CA ARG A 155 -9.03 -8.36 5.92
C ARG A 155 -8.80 -9.84 5.69
N ALA A 156 -8.32 -10.54 6.69
CA ALA A 156 -8.51 -11.98 6.73
C ALA A 156 -9.97 -12.25 6.37
N LEU A 157 -10.23 -13.29 5.61
CA LEU A 157 -11.58 -13.72 5.22
C LEU A 157 -12.54 -13.87 6.43
N ASP A 158 -12.01 -13.82 7.65
CA ASP A 158 -12.70 -14.01 8.90
C ASP A 158 -13.24 -12.72 9.55
N ASP A 159 -12.94 -11.53 9.04
CA ASP A 159 -13.40 -10.27 9.65
C ASP A 159 -14.75 -9.82 9.06
N VAL A 160 -15.74 -10.68 9.18
CA VAL A 160 -17.13 -10.44 8.75
C VAL A 160 -17.83 -9.36 9.60
N GLY A 161 -17.20 -8.89 10.69
CA GLY A 161 -17.83 -8.01 11.68
C GLY A 161 -17.48 -6.54 11.64
N ALA A 162 -16.47 -6.11 10.86
CA ALA A 162 -16.07 -4.70 10.80
C ALA A 162 -16.71 -3.99 9.59
N THR A 163 -18.02 -4.00 9.57
CA THR A 163 -18.85 -3.32 8.57
C THR A 163 -18.97 -1.84 8.88
N LEU A 164 -18.70 -1.00 7.88
CA LEU A 164 -19.42 0.27 7.63
C LEU A 164 -19.34 1.42 8.64
N THR A 165 -18.43 1.46 9.60
CA THR A 165 -18.38 2.60 10.54
C THR A 165 -17.30 3.66 10.24
N SER A 166 -16.59 3.56 9.14
CA SER A 166 -15.72 4.64 8.67
C SER A 166 -16.24 5.25 7.36
N THR A 167 -17.40 5.85 7.43
CA THR A 167 -18.09 6.53 6.32
C THR A 167 -17.26 7.66 5.68
N TRP A 168 -16.20 8.09 6.31
CA TRP A 168 -15.40 9.23 5.90
C TRP A 168 -14.20 8.92 5.02
N ASN A 169 -13.73 7.68 5.01
CA ASN A 169 -12.61 7.26 4.13
C ASN A 169 -13.07 6.61 2.81
N VAL A 170 -14.36 6.51 2.60
CA VAL A 170 -14.95 5.82 1.44
C VAL A 170 -14.92 6.67 0.18
N VAL A 171 -14.88 7.99 0.32
CA VAL A 171 -15.06 8.90 -0.84
C VAL A 171 -13.89 8.85 -1.84
N GLY A 172 -12.66 8.57 -1.38
CA GLY A 172 -11.49 8.48 -2.28
C GLY A 172 -11.25 7.10 -2.88
N THR A 173 -11.75 6.05 -2.25
CA THR A 173 -11.55 4.64 -2.62
C THR A 173 -12.77 4.00 -3.30
N ALA A 174 -13.93 4.62 -3.18
CA ALA A 174 -15.20 4.06 -3.66
C ALA A 174 -15.20 3.75 -5.16
N GLN A 175 -14.51 4.54 -5.96
CA GLN A 175 -14.46 4.37 -7.43
C GLN A 175 -13.74 3.09 -7.88
N TYR A 176 -12.91 2.47 -7.02
CA TYR A 176 -12.19 1.22 -7.31
C TYR A 176 -12.84 0.01 -6.65
N LEU A 177 -13.92 0.19 -5.89
CA LEU A 177 -14.64 -0.91 -5.27
C LEU A 177 -15.37 -1.73 -6.32
N SER A 178 -15.28 -3.07 -6.20
CA SER A 178 -16.10 -3.96 -6.99
C SER A 178 -17.58 -3.85 -6.60
N PRO A 179 -18.52 -4.25 -7.48
CA PRO A 179 -19.95 -4.24 -7.15
C PRO A 179 -20.28 -5.03 -5.88
N GLU A 180 -19.67 -6.18 -5.68
CA GLU A 180 -19.85 -7.02 -4.49
C GLU A 180 -19.36 -6.32 -3.22
N GLN A 181 -18.25 -5.58 -3.27
CA GLN A 181 -17.75 -4.78 -2.15
C GLN A 181 -18.68 -3.62 -1.83
N ALA A 182 -19.21 -2.93 -2.85
CA ALA A 182 -20.17 -1.86 -2.69
C ALA A 182 -21.48 -2.32 -2.05
N MET A 183 -21.85 -3.58 -2.26
CA MET A 183 -23.01 -4.23 -1.64
C MET A 183 -22.70 -4.84 -0.26
N GLY A 184 -21.50 -4.65 0.28
CA GLY A 184 -21.08 -5.18 1.57
C GLY A 184 -20.68 -6.65 1.57
N ALA A 185 -20.57 -7.28 0.41
CA ALA A 185 -20.08 -8.65 0.27
C ALA A 185 -18.56 -8.76 0.52
N VAL A 186 -18.11 -9.96 0.81
CA VAL A 186 -16.69 -10.23 1.05
C VAL A 186 -15.91 -10.10 -0.24
N ALA A 187 -14.80 -9.33 -0.22
CA ALA A 187 -13.89 -9.22 -1.34
C ALA A 187 -13.16 -10.54 -1.58
N ASP A 188 -13.05 -10.93 -2.83
CA ASP A 188 -12.29 -12.10 -3.29
C ASP A 188 -11.29 -11.71 -4.40
N TYR A 189 -10.69 -12.69 -5.07
CA TYR A 189 -9.76 -12.47 -6.18
C TYR A 189 -10.38 -11.68 -7.34
N ARG A 190 -11.68 -11.83 -7.56
CA ARG A 190 -12.42 -11.11 -8.62
C ARG A 190 -12.53 -9.63 -8.31
N SER A 191 -12.66 -9.29 -7.04
CA SER A 191 -12.67 -7.89 -6.58
C SER A 191 -11.38 -7.16 -6.93
N ASP A 192 -10.23 -7.82 -6.76
CA ASP A 192 -8.94 -7.29 -7.15
C ASP A 192 -8.84 -7.06 -8.67
N ILE A 193 -9.32 -8.01 -9.47
CA ILE A 193 -9.32 -7.90 -10.94
C ILE A 193 -10.21 -6.75 -11.40
N TYR A 194 -11.38 -6.58 -10.79
CA TYR A 194 -12.27 -5.44 -11.07
C TYR A 194 -11.57 -4.11 -10.79
N SER A 195 -10.89 -4.00 -9.65
CA SER A 195 -10.14 -2.79 -9.28
C SER A 195 -9.04 -2.46 -10.28
N VAL A 196 -8.34 -3.46 -10.81
CA VAL A 196 -7.35 -3.26 -11.88
C VAL A 196 -8.00 -2.74 -13.16
N GLY A 197 -9.17 -3.24 -13.51
CA GLY A 197 -9.96 -2.74 -14.66
C GLY A 197 -10.30 -1.25 -14.52
N CYS A 198 -10.76 -0.83 -13.35
CA CYS A 198 -11.03 0.58 -13.04
C CYS A 198 -9.77 1.44 -13.15
N LEU A 199 -8.66 0.95 -12.62
CA LEU A 199 -7.38 1.63 -12.66
C LEU A 199 -6.88 1.81 -14.11
N LEU A 200 -6.95 0.77 -14.94
CA LEU A 200 -6.57 0.86 -16.35
C LEU A 200 -7.44 1.83 -17.13
N TYR A 201 -8.73 1.85 -16.86
CA TYR A 201 -9.63 2.83 -17.47
C TYR A 201 -9.19 4.26 -17.15
N GLU A 202 -8.92 4.55 -15.88
CA GLU A 202 -8.47 5.88 -15.44
C GLU A 202 -7.14 6.28 -16.08
N VAL A 203 -6.18 5.36 -16.16
CA VAL A 203 -4.88 5.59 -16.79
C VAL A 203 -4.99 5.92 -18.28
N LEU A 204 -5.93 5.30 -18.98
CA LEU A 204 -6.14 5.50 -20.42
C LEU A 204 -6.94 6.76 -20.74
N VAL A 205 -7.85 7.15 -19.88
CA VAL A 205 -8.75 8.29 -20.11
C VAL A 205 -8.17 9.58 -19.56
N GLY A 206 -7.42 9.52 -18.48
CA GLY A 206 -6.81 10.67 -17.78
C GLY A 206 -7.70 11.27 -16.71
#